data_7e87e9069f7a9512b49d1e79fb0442c9
#
_entry.id   7e87e9069f7a9512b49d1e79fb0442c9
#
_cell.length_a   1.000
_cell.length_b   1.000
_cell.length_c   1.000
_cell.angle_alpha   90.00
_cell.angle_beta   90.00
_cell.angle_gamma   90.00
#
_symmetry.space_group_name_H-M   'P 1'
#
loop_
_entity.id
_entity.type
_entity.pdbx_description
1 polymer ?
#
loop_
_entity_poly.entity_id
_entity_poly.type
_entity_poly.pdbx_seq_one_letter_code
_entity_poly.pdbx_strand_id
1 'polypeptide(L)'
;AMGEGLTMIAPSGAVLGREAVVDHVRQSRATCDDGFAISIEDIRPGWQTDDTIVVLYVEAQLRGGKFSRRQSSAVFTTSSSAPNGVEWRHLHETWLQVPER
;
A
#
# COMPACT_ATOMS: atom_id res chain seq x y z
N ALA A 1 -4.38 10.17 3.38
CA ALA A 1 -4.11 10.90 2.13
C ALA A 1 -2.68 10.66 1.67
N MET A 2 -2.47 10.65 0.35
CA MET A 2 -1.13 10.49 -0.23
C MET A 2 -0.40 11.83 -0.19
N GLY A 3 0.78 11.87 0.44
CA GLY A 3 1.61 13.07 0.48
C GLY A 3 2.24 13.37 -0.87
N GLU A 4 2.65 14.62 -1.08
CA GLU A 4 3.26 15.06 -2.35
C GLU A 4 4.53 14.27 -2.69
N GLY A 5 5.31 13.94 -1.68
CA GLY A 5 6.55 13.18 -1.85
C GLY A 5 6.39 11.68 -1.78
N LEU A 6 5.16 11.15 -1.91
CA LEU A 6 4.93 9.72 -1.79
C LEU A 6 5.77 8.94 -2.79
N THR A 7 6.46 7.92 -2.30
CA THR A 7 7.17 6.95 -3.11
C THR A 7 6.70 5.54 -2.74
N MET A 8 6.68 4.66 -3.72
CA MET A 8 6.31 3.26 -3.53
C MET A 8 7.31 2.36 -4.21
N ILE A 9 7.68 1.28 -3.53
CA ILE A 9 8.41 0.18 -4.15
C ILE A 9 7.45 -1.00 -4.26
N ALA A 10 7.10 -1.33 -5.49
CA ALA A 10 6.20 -2.44 -5.77
C ALA A 10 6.90 -3.79 -5.53
N PRO A 11 6.15 -4.89 -5.37
CA PRO A 11 6.75 -6.21 -5.14
C PRO A 11 7.73 -6.66 -6.22
N SER A 12 7.58 -6.15 -7.44
CA SER A 12 8.50 -6.41 -8.54
C SER A 12 9.83 -5.66 -8.43
N GLY A 13 9.93 -4.71 -7.49
CA GLY A 13 11.09 -3.83 -7.35
C GLY A 13 10.94 -2.49 -8.08
N ALA A 14 9.84 -2.27 -8.79
CA ALA A 14 9.62 -1.01 -9.49
C ALA A 14 9.44 0.14 -8.49
N VAL A 15 10.11 1.26 -8.75
CA VAL A 15 9.97 2.47 -7.93
C VAL A 15 8.96 3.39 -8.59
N LEU A 16 7.92 3.77 -7.83
CA LEU A 16 6.81 4.57 -8.33
C LEU A 16 6.71 5.86 -7.52
N GLY A 17 6.50 6.98 -8.21
CA GLY A 17 6.16 8.25 -7.58
C GLY A 17 4.64 8.36 -7.36
N ARG A 18 4.23 9.47 -6.75
CA ARG A 18 2.83 9.69 -6.38
C ARG A 18 1.88 9.57 -7.58
N GLU A 19 2.20 10.17 -8.70
CA GLU A 19 1.33 10.14 -9.89
C GLU A 19 1.11 8.73 -10.40
N ALA A 20 2.19 7.95 -10.48
CA ALA A 20 2.09 6.56 -10.94
C ALA A 20 1.26 5.71 -9.97
N VAL A 21 1.37 5.94 -8.67
CA VAL A 21 0.56 5.25 -7.66
C VAL A 21 -0.92 5.62 -7.81
N VAL A 22 -1.22 6.91 -7.97
CA VAL A 22 -2.59 7.39 -8.16
C VAL A 22 -3.21 6.79 -9.42
N ASP A 23 -2.47 6.78 -10.53
CA ASP A 23 -2.94 6.19 -11.79
C ASP A 23 -3.20 4.69 -11.65
N HIS A 24 -2.31 3.99 -10.94
CA HIS A 24 -2.49 2.56 -10.69
C HIS A 24 -3.77 2.27 -9.89
N VAL A 25 -4.02 3.07 -8.87
CA VAL A 25 -5.24 2.94 -8.04
C VAL A 25 -6.49 3.19 -8.90
N ARG A 26 -6.48 4.22 -9.73
CA ARG A 26 -7.60 4.52 -10.63
C ARG A 26 -7.87 3.39 -11.61
N GLN A 27 -6.82 2.84 -12.22
CA GLN A 27 -6.95 1.71 -13.15
C GLN A 27 -7.48 0.47 -12.45
N SER A 28 -7.03 0.20 -11.24
CA SER A 28 -7.51 -0.93 -10.45
C SER A 28 -8.99 -0.81 -10.12
N ARG A 29 -9.46 0.39 -9.80
CA ARG A 29 -10.89 0.63 -9.55
C ARG A 29 -11.73 0.44 -10.82
N ALA A 30 -11.22 0.89 -11.96
CA ALA A 30 -11.93 0.76 -13.23
C ALA A 30 -12.05 -0.68 -13.70
N THR A 31 -11.11 -1.54 -13.34
CA THR A 31 -11.08 -2.95 -13.75
C THR A 31 -11.51 -3.91 -12.65
N CYS A 32 -11.83 -3.38 -11.47
CA CYS A 32 -12.23 -4.18 -10.32
C CYS A 32 -13.60 -4.79 -10.58
N ASP A 33 -13.70 -6.12 -10.46
CA ASP A 33 -14.94 -6.86 -10.58
C ASP A 33 -15.27 -7.57 -9.27
N ASP A 34 -16.32 -8.38 -9.27
CA ASP A 34 -16.77 -9.11 -8.08
C ASP A 34 -15.75 -10.12 -7.57
N GLY A 35 -14.74 -10.46 -8.37
CA GLY A 35 -13.70 -11.39 -7.98
C GLY A 35 -12.50 -10.75 -7.29
N PHE A 36 -12.54 -9.44 -7.06
CA PHE A 36 -11.44 -8.73 -6.42
C PHE A 36 -11.72 -8.46 -4.94
N ALA A 37 -10.80 -8.91 -4.09
CA ALA A 37 -10.87 -8.66 -2.64
C ALA A 37 -9.49 -8.39 -2.08
N ILE A 38 -9.40 -7.45 -1.14
CA ILE A 38 -8.17 -7.13 -0.42
C ILE A 38 -8.45 -7.27 1.07
N SER A 39 -7.54 -7.92 1.80
CA SER A 39 -7.58 -7.95 3.25
C SER A 39 -6.22 -7.56 3.82
N ILE A 40 -6.24 -6.93 4.98
CA ILE A 40 -5.03 -6.53 5.71
C ILE A 40 -4.92 -7.42 6.93
N GLU A 41 -3.76 -8.04 7.09
CA GLU A 41 -3.47 -8.99 8.17
C GLU A 41 -2.21 -8.57 8.92
N ASP A 42 -2.06 -9.06 10.14
CA ASP A 42 -0.84 -8.91 10.94
C ASP A 42 -0.32 -7.47 11.03
N ILE A 43 -1.20 -6.53 11.32
CA ILE A 43 -0.83 -5.13 11.46
C ILE A 43 0.02 -4.96 12.72
N ARG A 44 1.23 -4.38 12.56
CA ARG A 44 2.16 -4.17 13.66
C ARG A 44 2.86 -2.81 13.52
N PRO A 45 3.07 -2.07 14.63
CA PRO A 45 3.93 -0.90 14.58
C PRO A 45 5.39 -1.35 14.40
N GLY A 46 6.08 -0.77 13.42
CA GLY A 46 7.50 -1.01 13.23
C GLY A 46 8.37 -0.02 14.00
N TRP A 47 8.00 1.25 13.95
CA TRP A 47 8.72 2.35 14.60
C TRP A 47 7.82 3.57 14.69
N GLN A 48 7.96 4.36 15.72
CA GLN A 48 7.08 5.51 15.93
C GLN A 48 7.79 6.63 16.69
N THR A 49 7.51 7.86 16.24
CA THR A 49 7.82 9.10 16.98
C THR A 49 6.54 9.90 17.16
N ASP A 50 6.64 11.15 17.64
CA ASP A 50 5.47 12.01 17.84
C ASP A 50 4.74 12.36 16.54
N ASP A 51 5.45 12.37 15.41
CA ASP A 51 4.90 12.80 14.12
C ASP A 51 5.04 11.78 12.99
N THR A 52 5.68 10.64 13.24
CA THR A 52 5.94 9.63 12.21
C THR A 52 5.66 8.23 12.74
N ILE A 53 5.02 7.42 11.94
CA ILE A 53 4.83 6.00 12.25
C ILE A 53 5.17 5.14 11.04
N VAL A 54 5.90 4.06 11.28
CA VAL A 54 6.12 2.99 10.31
C VAL A 54 5.25 1.81 10.72
N VAL A 55 4.38 1.36 9.81
CA VAL A 55 3.47 0.26 10.04
C VAL A 55 3.85 -0.91 9.16
N LEU A 56 3.93 -2.09 9.75
CA LEU A 56 4.16 -3.35 9.02
C LEU A 56 2.84 -4.11 8.96
N TYR A 57 2.52 -4.65 7.78
CA TYR A 57 1.30 -5.45 7.62
C TYR A 57 1.45 -6.41 6.45
N VAL A 58 0.56 -7.38 6.38
CA VAL A 58 0.44 -8.28 5.24
C VAL A 58 -0.80 -7.90 4.46
N GLU A 59 -0.65 -7.68 3.17
CA GLU A 59 -1.79 -7.45 2.28
C GLU A 59 -2.04 -8.71 1.47
N ALA A 60 -3.24 -9.28 1.63
CA ALA A 60 -3.69 -10.42 0.87
C ALA A 60 -4.65 -9.93 -0.22
N GLN A 61 -4.46 -10.40 -1.44
CA GLN A 61 -5.31 -10.03 -2.57
C GLN A 61 -5.85 -11.27 -3.25
N LEU A 62 -7.13 -11.23 -3.59
CA LEU A 62 -7.77 -12.20 -4.47
C LEU A 62 -8.25 -11.44 -5.70
N ARG A 63 -7.77 -11.82 -6.87
CA ARG A 63 -8.13 -11.16 -8.13
C ARG A 63 -8.35 -12.23 -9.21
N GLY A 64 -9.57 -12.32 -9.72
CA GLY A 64 -9.92 -13.28 -10.75
C GLY A 64 -9.64 -14.73 -10.35
N GLY A 65 -9.87 -15.08 -9.09
CA GLY A 65 -9.58 -16.41 -8.56
C GLY A 65 -8.12 -16.66 -8.23
N LYS A 66 -7.23 -15.67 -8.43
CA LYS A 66 -5.80 -15.80 -8.15
C LYS A 66 -5.47 -15.10 -6.84
N PHE A 67 -4.84 -15.84 -5.95
CA PHE A 67 -4.49 -15.37 -4.61
C PHE A 67 -3.03 -14.95 -4.55
N SER A 68 -2.76 -13.84 -3.87
CA SER A 68 -1.39 -13.38 -3.62
C SER A 68 -1.30 -12.74 -2.24
N ARG A 69 -0.10 -12.69 -1.67
CA ARG A 69 0.18 -12.01 -0.42
C ARG A 69 1.49 -11.25 -0.53
N ARG A 70 1.53 -10.08 0.10
CA ARG A 70 2.74 -9.26 0.14
C ARG A 70 2.98 -8.73 1.55
N GLN A 71 4.25 -8.71 1.96
CA GLN A 71 4.68 -8.05 3.17
C GLN A 71 4.87 -6.58 2.84
N SER A 72 4.24 -5.70 3.63
CA SER A 72 4.25 -4.28 3.36
C SER A 72 4.79 -3.49 4.55
N SER A 73 5.49 -2.41 4.26
CA SER A 73 5.84 -1.40 5.24
C SER A 73 5.42 -0.04 4.71
N ALA A 74 4.72 0.72 5.53
CA ALA A 74 4.22 2.03 5.16
C ALA A 74 4.68 3.07 6.16
N VAL A 75 5.06 4.24 5.65
CA VAL A 75 5.47 5.39 6.48
C VAL A 75 4.40 6.45 6.38
N PHE A 76 3.89 6.87 7.54
CA PHE A 76 2.90 7.94 7.66
C PHE A 76 3.46 9.05 8.53
N THR A 77 3.14 10.28 8.19
CA THR A 77 3.44 11.44 9.03
C THR A 77 2.15 12.18 9.36
N THR A 78 2.14 12.86 10.51
CA THR A 78 1.01 13.70 10.88
C THR A 78 0.94 14.91 9.95
N SER A 79 -0.28 15.35 9.63
CA SER A 79 -0.51 16.51 8.79
C SER A 79 -1.83 17.16 9.18
N SER A 80 -1.79 18.44 9.52
CA SER A 80 -2.99 19.20 9.87
C SER A 80 -3.87 19.48 8.64
N SER A 81 -3.31 19.37 7.43
CA SER A 81 -4.04 19.61 6.18
C SER A 81 -4.62 18.35 5.56
N ALA A 82 -4.24 17.17 6.05
CA ALA A 82 -4.78 15.90 5.52
C ALA A 82 -6.15 15.60 6.13
N PRO A 83 -7.08 15.01 5.37
CA PRO A 83 -8.44 14.73 5.86
C PRO A 83 -8.51 13.89 7.13
N ASN A 84 -7.61 12.92 7.30
CA ASN A 84 -7.56 12.06 8.50
C ASN A 84 -6.40 12.39 9.42
N GLY A 85 -5.74 13.53 9.24
CA GLY A 85 -4.61 13.94 10.09
C GLY A 85 -3.30 13.24 9.79
N VAL A 86 -3.24 12.38 8.76
CA VAL A 86 -2.01 11.67 8.38
C VAL A 86 -1.83 11.66 6.88
N GLU A 87 -0.57 11.61 6.45
CA GLU A 87 -0.21 11.48 5.03
C GLU A 87 0.71 10.28 4.84
N TRP A 88 0.49 9.54 3.77
CA TRP A 88 1.39 8.47 3.33
C TRP A 88 2.63 9.11 2.72
N ARG A 89 3.79 8.69 3.21
CA ARG A 89 5.08 9.17 2.68
C ARG A 89 5.80 8.12 1.88
N HIS A 90 5.64 6.85 2.24
CA HIS A 90 6.34 5.76 1.58
C HIS A 90 5.59 4.45 1.77
N LEU A 91 5.66 3.60 0.76
CA LEU A 91 5.13 2.24 0.81
C LEU A 91 6.12 1.31 0.12
N HIS A 92 6.52 0.26 0.81
CA HIS A 92 7.37 -0.78 0.24
C HIS A 92 6.68 -2.13 0.38
N GLU A 93 6.59 -2.87 -0.72
CA GLU A 93 5.94 -4.17 -0.76
C GLU A 93 6.89 -5.24 -1.29
N THR A 94 6.83 -6.44 -0.70
CA THR A 94 7.63 -7.59 -1.10
C THR A 94 6.73 -8.81 -1.17
N TRP A 95 6.88 -9.63 -2.19
CA TRP A 95 6.08 -10.84 -2.33
C TRP A 95 6.34 -11.82 -1.19
N LEU A 96 5.27 -12.27 -0.52
CA LEU A 96 5.26 -13.47 0.32
C LEU A 96 4.75 -14.66 -0.49
N GLN A 97 3.73 -14.42 -1.30
CA GLN A 97 3.15 -15.40 -2.20
C GLN A 97 2.80 -14.69 -3.51
N VAL A 98 3.51 -15.04 -4.58
CA VAL A 98 3.27 -14.47 -5.92
C VAL A 98 1.89 -14.88 -6.41
N PRO A 99 1.22 -14.06 -7.23
CA PRO A 99 -0.06 -14.44 -7.80
C PRO A 99 0.02 -15.77 -8.54
N GLU A 100 -0.98 -16.60 -8.37
CA GLU A 100 -1.10 -17.85 -9.10
C GLU A 100 -1.28 -17.58 -10.60
N ARG A 101 -0.72 -18.43 -11.41
CA ARG A 101 -0.82 -18.32 -12.87
C ARG A 101 -2.04 -19.04 -13.41
#